data_4494c8c3406dd49845d6bcf737cc56cf
#
_entry.id   4494c8c3406dd49845d6bcf737cc56cf
#
_cell.length_a   1.000
_cell.length_b   1.000
_cell.length_c   1.000
_cell.angle_alpha   90.00
_cell.angle_beta   90.00
_cell.angle_gamma   90.00
#
_symmetry.space_group_name_H-M   'P 1'
#
loop_
_entity.id
_entity.type
_entity.pdbx_description
1 polymer ?
#
loop_
_entity_poly.entity_id
_entity_poly.type
_entity_poly.pdbx_seq_one_letter_code
_entity_poly.pdbx_strand_id
1 'polypeptide(L)'
;MNTIGQLFQRYSRWMYRSGRPNWLAKPQNRLSSIAFGAGLMPGRAASLEVIGRRSGQPITLPVVIADWDGVEYLVSMLGDSANWVKNIRAADGVATLRRGREEPVRLEEVAIEDRPPIIRRYAEVAPGGRPHLELPRNASIEQCKALASRTPVFRVTPLSARGQGGDT
;
A
#
# COMPACT_ATOMS: atom_id res chain seq x y z
N MET A 1 -21.52 -19.14 2.29
CA MET A 1 -20.10 -19.49 2.53
C MET A 1 -19.23 -18.47 1.81
N ASN A 2 -18.47 -17.69 2.57
CA ASN A 2 -17.83 -16.47 2.06
C ASN A 2 -16.57 -16.77 1.22
N THR A 3 -16.62 -16.48 -0.06
CA THR A 3 -15.53 -16.54 -1.03
C THR A 3 -14.27 -15.80 -0.55
N ILE A 4 -14.43 -14.73 0.23
CA ILE A 4 -13.35 -13.92 0.82
C ILE A 4 -12.54 -14.71 1.86
N GLY A 5 -13.20 -15.53 2.70
CA GLY A 5 -12.51 -16.36 3.69
C GLY A 5 -11.67 -17.47 3.06
N GLN A 6 -12.13 -18.01 1.94
CA GLN A 6 -11.41 -19.05 1.19
C GLN A 6 -10.20 -18.48 0.42
N LEU A 7 -10.33 -17.29 -0.14
CA LEU A 7 -9.21 -16.55 -0.76
C LEU A 7 -8.13 -16.22 0.26
N PHE A 8 -8.54 -15.77 1.45
CA PHE A 8 -7.62 -15.48 2.54
C PHE A 8 -6.91 -16.73 3.07
N GLN A 9 -7.62 -17.86 3.24
CA GLN A 9 -7.00 -19.12 3.67
C GLN A 9 -6.07 -19.72 2.58
N ARG A 10 -6.39 -19.57 1.31
CA ARG A 10 -5.50 -19.96 0.21
C ARG A 10 -4.26 -19.05 0.16
N TYR A 11 -4.44 -17.77 0.38
CA TYR A 11 -3.37 -16.78 0.46
C TYR A 11 -2.42 -17.04 1.64
N SER A 12 -2.96 -17.29 2.85
CA SER A 12 -2.15 -17.58 4.04
C SER A 12 -1.40 -18.92 3.95
N ARG A 13 -2.05 -19.99 3.44
CA ARG A 13 -1.39 -21.29 3.23
C ARG A 13 -0.25 -21.21 2.21
N TRP A 14 -0.40 -20.34 1.22
CA TRP A 14 0.62 -20.18 0.19
C TRP A 14 1.82 -19.36 0.72
N MET A 15 1.60 -18.35 1.58
CA MET A 15 2.66 -17.57 2.23
C MET A 15 3.60 -18.39 3.11
N TYR A 16 3.10 -19.47 3.73
CA TYR A 16 3.91 -20.30 4.64
C TYR A 16 4.65 -21.47 3.97
N ARG A 17 4.51 -21.63 2.66
CA ARG A 17 4.98 -22.86 1.98
C ARG A 17 6.33 -22.79 1.29
N SER A 18 6.95 -21.64 1.13
CA SER A 18 8.22 -21.56 0.40
C SER A 18 9.32 -20.89 1.21
N GLY A 19 10.32 -21.73 1.51
CA GLY A 19 11.64 -21.28 1.92
C GLY A 19 12.26 -20.34 0.87
N ARG A 20 12.91 -19.32 1.35
CA ARG A 20 13.61 -18.20 0.73
C ARG A 20 14.12 -18.42 -0.71
N PRO A 21 13.83 -17.53 -1.65
CA PRO A 21 14.70 -17.30 -2.81
C PRO A 21 15.57 -16.05 -2.58
N ASN A 22 16.87 -16.28 -2.50
CA ASN A 22 17.91 -15.25 -2.24
C ASN A 22 18.15 -14.25 -3.41
N TRP A 23 17.56 -14.43 -4.57
CA TRP A 23 17.81 -13.58 -5.74
C TRP A 23 16.95 -12.31 -5.82
N LEU A 24 15.86 -12.24 -5.05
CA LEU A 24 14.93 -11.10 -4.98
C LEU A 24 15.39 -9.98 -4.01
N ALA A 25 16.46 -10.21 -3.26
CA ALA A 25 16.93 -9.24 -2.25
C ALA A 25 17.62 -8.01 -2.84
N LYS A 26 18.11 -8.06 -4.08
CA LYS A 26 18.92 -6.99 -4.67
C LYS A 26 18.14 -5.72 -5.09
N PRO A 27 16.91 -5.77 -5.63
CA PRO A 27 16.14 -4.55 -5.89
C PRO A 27 15.53 -3.94 -4.63
N GLN A 28 15.27 -4.73 -3.59
CA GLN A 28 14.67 -4.29 -2.33
C GLN A 28 15.54 -3.31 -1.54
N ASN A 29 16.86 -3.50 -1.54
CA ASN A 29 17.79 -2.62 -0.83
C ASN A 29 17.90 -1.21 -1.46
N ARG A 30 17.67 -1.09 -2.74
CA ARG A 30 17.73 0.21 -3.45
C ARG A 30 16.48 1.07 -3.20
N LEU A 31 15.30 0.45 -3.14
CA LEU A 31 14.06 1.15 -2.79
C LEU A 31 13.99 1.47 -1.29
N SER A 32 14.48 0.58 -0.44
CA SER A 32 14.56 0.82 1.01
C SER A 32 15.49 2.00 1.33
N SER A 33 16.64 2.12 0.66
CA SER A 33 17.56 3.24 0.88
C SER A 33 16.99 4.59 0.44
N ILE A 34 16.16 4.61 -0.60
CA ILE A 34 15.47 5.84 -1.05
C ILE A 34 14.36 6.23 -0.06
N ALA A 35 13.61 5.27 0.45
CA ALA A 35 12.54 5.52 1.41
C ALA A 35 13.08 5.94 2.79
N PHE A 36 14.13 5.29 3.28
CA PHE A 36 14.75 5.61 4.58
C PHE A 36 15.69 6.81 4.54
N GLY A 37 16.35 7.07 3.38
CA GLY A 37 17.20 8.25 3.19
C GLY A 37 16.43 9.57 3.07
N ALA A 38 15.13 9.53 2.85
CA ALA A 38 14.29 10.71 2.61
C ALA A 38 13.64 11.30 3.89
N GLY A 39 14.09 10.94 5.08
CA GLY A 39 13.59 11.53 6.34
C GLY A 39 12.13 11.15 6.63
N LEU A 40 11.75 9.92 6.42
CA LEU A 40 10.42 9.39 6.76
C LEU A 40 10.13 9.59 8.25
N MET A 41 9.01 10.23 8.55
CA MET A 41 8.56 10.39 9.93
C MET A 41 8.33 9.02 10.59
N PRO A 42 8.85 8.79 11.81
CA PRO A 42 8.58 7.57 12.55
C PRO A 42 7.07 7.28 12.65
N GLY A 43 6.68 6.03 12.40
CA GLY A 43 5.28 5.59 12.48
C GLY A 43 4.47 5.67 11.18
N ARG A 44 4.99 6.31 10.12
CA ARG A 44 4.33 6.39 8.81
C ARG A 44 4.93 5.47 7.75
N ALA A 45 6.12 4.95 8.01
CA ALA A 45 6.76 3.97 7.14
C ALA A 45 6.20 2.58 7.41
N ALA A 46 5.88 1.87 6.35
CA ALA A 46 5.48 0.48 6.39
C ALA A 46 6.04 -0.28 5.19
N SER A 47 6.04 -1.60 5.25
CA SER A 47 6.26 -2.46 4.10
C SER A 47 4.92 -3.03 3.64
N LEU A 48 4.64 -2.89 2.35
CA LEU A 48 3.49 -3.50 1.71
C LEU A 48 3.93 -4.77 1.00
N GLU A 49 3.30 -5.89 1.31
CA GLU A 49 3.48 -7.15 0.59
C GLU A 49 2.27 -7.41 -0.29
N VAL A 50 2.52 -7.60 -1.57
CA VAL A 50 1.51 -7.89 -2.59
C VAL A 50 1.91 -9.12 -3.37
N ILE A 51 0.94 -9.85 -3.93
CA ILE A 51 1.23 -10.97 -4.82
C ILE A 51 1.48 -10.46 -6.24
N GLY A 52 2.61 -10.85 -6.80
CA GLY A 52 2.94 -10.57 -8.18
C GLY A 52 1.97 -11.26 -9.13
N ARG A 53 1.20 -10.49 -9.91
CA ARG A 53 0.16 -11.00 -10.82
C ARG A 53 0.68 -11.97 -11.89
N ARG A 54 1.97 -11.89 -12.22
CA ARG A 54 2.62 -12.76 -13.21
C ARG A 54 3.36 -13.93 -12.58
N SER A 55 4.04 -13.68 -11.47
CA SER A 55 4.90 -14.69 -10.81
C SER A 55 4.15 -15.50 -9.76
N GLY A 56 3.02 -15.01 -9.24
CA GLY A 56 2.36 -15.58 -8.08
C GLY A 56 3.19 -15.48 -6.79
N GLN A 57 4.33 -14.81 -6.81
CA GLN A 57 5.24 -14.71 -5.67
C GLN A 57 4.98 -13.41 -4.88
N PRO A 58 5.23 -13.40 -3.55
CA PRO A 58 5.13 -12.19 -2.75
C PRO A 58 6.21 -11.18 -3.16
N ILE A 59 5.80 -9.95 -3.28
CA ILE A 59 6.66 -8.79 -3.58
C ILE A 59 6.46 -7.79 -2.46
N THR A 60 7.54 -7.43 -1.78
CA THR A 60 7.52 -6.45 -0.70
C THR A 60 8.12 -5.14 -1.19
N LEU A 61 7.49 -4.03 -0.83
CA LEU A 61 7.95 -2.68 -1.16
C LEU A 61 7.70 -1.72 0.01
N PRO A 62 8.56 -0.70 0.20
CA PRO A 62 8.33 0.32 1.20
C PRO A 62 7.21 1.26 0.75
N VAL A 63 6.36 1.64 1.70
CA VAL A 63 5.27 2.59 1.48
C VAL A 63 5.20 3.62 2.60
N VAL A 64 4.60 4.77 2.31
CA VAL A 64 4.27 5.79 3.29
C VAL A 64 2.76 5.82 3.47
N ILE A 65 2.33 5.76 4.72
CA ILE A 65 0.92 5.86 5.08
C ILE A 65 0.56 7.35 5.21
N ALA A 66 -0.43 7.78 4.46
CA ALA A 66 -1.07 9.08 4.62
C ALA A 66 -2.37 8.89 5.41
N ASP A 67 -2.49 9.61 6.52
CA ASP A 67 -3.71 9.66 7.31
C ASP A 67 -4.55 10.86 6.91
N TRP A 68 -5.81 10.65 6.64
CA TRP A 68 -6.77 11.71 6.36
C TRP A 68 -8.12 11.35 6.96
N ASP A 69 -8.68 12.28 7.75
CA ASP A 69 -9.98 12.12 8.40
C ASP A 69 -10.12 10.79 9.19
N GLY A 70 -9.06 10.44 9.94
CA GLY A 70 -9.03 9.22 10.76
C GLY A 70 -8.87 7.91 9.97
N VAL A 71 -8.66 7.99 8.67
CA VAL A 71 -8.48 6.83 7.78
C VAL A 71 -7.06 6.82 7.21
N GLU A 72 -6.50 5.63 7.02
CA GLU A 72 -5.19 5.43 6.44
C GLU A 72 -5.29 5.15 4.94
N TYR A 73 -4.34 5.72 4.18
CA TYR A 73 -4.28 5.59 2.74
C TYR A 73 -2.86 5.32 2.24
N LEU A 74 -2.77 4.64 1.12
CA LEU A 74 -1.56 4.52 0.31
C LEU A 74 -1.74 5.29 -1.00
N VAL A 75 -0.71 6.05 -1.37
CA VAL A 75 -0.71 6.86 -2.59
C VAL A 75 0.36 6.35 -3.54
N SER A 76 -0.01 6.10 -4.79
CA SER A 76 0.96 5.70 -5.82
C SER A 76 1.66 6.92 -6.41
N MET A 77 2.82 7.26 -5.84
CA MET A 77 3.65 8.36 -6.35
C MET A 77 4.16 8.15 -7.79
N LEU A 78 4.25 6.91 -8.24
CA LEU A 78 4.65 6.54 -9.60
C LEU A 78 3.46 6.37 -10.55
N GLY A 79 2.26 6.72 -10.09
CA GLY A 79 1.05 6.72 -10.89
C GLY A 79 0.45 5.34 -11.14
N ASP A 80 -0.38 5.28 -12.15
CA ASP A 80 -1.18 4.10 -12.52
C ASP A 80 -0.33 2.94 -13.09
N SER A 81 0.83 3.26 -13.65
CA SER A 81 1.72 2.26 -14.23
C SER A 81 2.52 1.43 -13.20
N ALA A 82 2.52 1.85 -11.94
CA ALA A 82 3.24 1.17 -10.87
C ALA A 82 2.85 -0.32 -10.77
N ASN A 83 3.86 -1.19 -10.66
CA ASN A 83 3.61 -2.63 -10.64
C ASN A 83 2.79 -3.07 -9.45
N TRP A 84 2.99 -2.46 -8.27
CA TRP A 84 2.23 -2.80 -7.08
C TRP A 84 0.73 -2.46 -7.24
N VAL A 85 0.39 -1.36 -7.91
CA VAL A 85 -1.00 -0.98 -8.23
C VAL A 85 -1.66 -2.04 -9.09
N LYS A 86 -0.96 -2.48 -10.15
CA LYS A 86 -1.46 -3.54 -11.04
C LYS A 86 -1.62 -4.87 -10.32
N ASN A 87 -0.72 -5.18 -9.39
CA ASN A 87 -0.77 -6.40 -8.60
C ASN A 87 -1.95 -6.37 -7.61
N ILE A 88 -2.18 -5.24 -6.94
CA ILE A 88 -3.30 -5.06 -6.02
C ILE A 88 -4.64 -5.19 -6.74
N ARG A 89 -4.79 -4.57 -7.90
CA ARG A 89 -6.01 -4.69 -8.71
C ARG A 89 -6.27 -6.15 -9.13
N ALA A 90 -5.22 -6.88 -9.50
CA ALA A 90 -5.32 -8.29 -9.84
C ALA A 90 -5.61 -9.22 -8.65
N ALA A 91 -5.36 -8.77 -7.43
CA ALA A 91 -5.57 -9.50 -6.18
C ALA A 91 -6.83 -9.03 -5.42
N ASP A 92 -7.77 -8.34 -6.06
CA ASP A 92 -8.97 -7.78 -5.45
C ASP A 92 -8.68 -6.94 -4.20
N GLY A 93 -7.56 -6.21 -4.21
CA GLY A 93 -7.13 -5.35 -3.12
C GLY A 93 -6.49 -6.07 -1.93
N VAL A 94 -6.34 -7.38 -1.95
CA VAL A 94 -5.77 -8.14 -0.82
C VAL A 94 -4.26 -7.98 -0.76
N ALA A 95 -3.77 -7.58 0.42
CA ALA A 95 -2.36 -7.35 0.70
C ALA A 95 -2.03 -7.60 2.18
N THR A 96 -0.74 -7.54 2.52
CA THR A 96 -0.28 -7.51 3.91
C THR A 96 0.52 -6.24 4.14
N LEU A 97 0.13 -5.47 5.15
CA LEU A 97 0.87 -4.31 5.61
C LEU A 97 1.71 -4.71 6.82
N ARG A 98 2.99 -4.31 6.83
CA ARG A 98 3.93 -4.62 7.93
C ARG A 98 4.48 -3.34 8.52
N ARG A 99 4.18 -3.12 9.81
CA ARG A 99 4.69 -2.01 10.62
C ARG A 99 4.84 -2.47 12.08
N GLY A 100 5.90 -3.27 12.34
CA GLY A 100 6.12 -3.96 13.62
C GLY A 100 5.34 -5.27 13.75
N ARG A 101 4.18 -5.40 13.10
CA ARG A 101 3.38 -6.62 13.00
C ARG A 101 2.86 -6.80 11.57
N GLU A 102 2.40 -7.99 11.27
CA GLU A 102 1.72 -8.29 10.01
C GLU A 102 0.23 -8.00 10.14
N GLU A 103 -0.28 -7.16 9.25
CA GLU A 103 -1.69 -6.80 9.20
C GLU A 103 -2.24 -7.15 7.81
N PRO A 104 -3.06 -8.20 7.69
CA PRO A 104 -3.83 -8.43 6.47
C PRO A 104 -4.79 -7.27 6.24
N VAL A 105 -4.74 -6.71 5.04
CA VAL A 105 -5.55 -5.55 4.66
C VAL A 105 -6.22 -5.73 3.32
N ARG A 106 -7.30 -5.00 3.12
CA ARG A 106 -7.86 -4.72 1.81
C ARG A 106 -7.55 -3.28 1.44
N LEU A 107 -7.02 -3.10 0.25
CA LEU A 107 -6.77 -1.81 -0.37
C LEU A 107 -7.90 -1.52 -1.36
N GLU A 108 -8.74 -0.55 -1.03
CA GLU A 108 -9.89 -0.13 -1.84
C GLU A 108 -9.55 1.15 -2.57
N GLU A 109 -9.64 1.13 -3.88
CA GLU A 109 -9.28 2.29 -4.69
C GLU A 109 -10.30 3.43 -4.49
N VAL A 110 -9.80 4.61 -4.17
CA VAL A 110 -10.58 5.81 -3.88
C VAL A 110 -11.04 6.44 -5.21
N ALA A 111 -12.28 6.92 -5.26
CA ALA A 111 -12.81 7.66 -6.40
C ALA A 111 -11.96 8.90 -6.70
N ILE A 112 -11.83 9.26 -7.97
CA ILE A 112 -10.90 10.32 -8.42
C ILE A 112 -11.21 11.65 -7.73
N GLU A 113 -12.47 11.98 -7.57
CA GLU A 113 -12.97 13.21 -6.93
C GLU A 113 -12.59 13.33 -5.46
N ASP A 114 -12.38 12.21 -4.77
CA ASP A 114 -12.06 12.16 -3.35
C ASP A 114 -10.55 12.11 -3.06
N ARG A 115 -9.71 11.94 -4.09
CA ARG A 115 -8.25 11.81 -3.95
C ARG A 115 -7.52 13.11 -3.57
N PRO A 116 -7.94 14.32 -4.01
CA PRO A 116 -7.13 15.53 -3.84
C PRO A 116 -6.69 15.83 -2.42
N PRO A 117 -7.55 15.78 -1.38
CA PRO A 117 -7.13 16.04 -0.01
C PRO A 117 -6.13 14.99 0.51
N ILE A 118 -6.28 13.74 0.09
CA ILE A 118 -5.38 12.64 0.48
C ILE A 118 -4.01 12.81 -0.20
N ILE A 119 -3.97 13.17 -1.48
CA ILE A 119 -2.74 13.47 -2.22
C ILE A 119 -2.01 14.66 -1.56
N ARG A 120 -2.74 15.70 -1.15
CA ARG A 120 -2.16 16.82 -0.42
C ARG A 120 -1.55 16.36 0.89
N ARG A 121 -2.27 15.55 1.66
CA ARG A 121 -1.75 15.00 2.92
C ARG A 121 -0.51 14.15 2.69
N TYR A 122 -0.50 13.32 1.65
CA TYR A 122 0.68 12.55 1.27
C TYR A 122 1.89 13.45 0.97
N ALA A 123 1.70 14.54 0.24
CA ALA A 123 2.78 15.51 -0.05
C ALA A 123 3.36 16.13 1.23
N GLU A 124 2.57 16.30 2.28
CA GLU A 124 3.03 16.81 3.58
C GLU A 124 3.92 15.80 4.32
N VAL A 125 3.54 14.51 4.30
CA VAL A 125 4.13 13.48 5.15
C VAL A 125 5.16 12.58 4.44
N ALA A 126 5.24 12.65 3.12
CA ALA A 126 6.11 11.82 2.29
C ALA A 126 7.12 12.68 1.49
N PRO A 127 8.18 13.21 2.13
CA PRO A 127 9.14 14.07 1.44
C PRO A 127 9.83 13.39 0.27
N GLY A 128 10.06 12.07 0.33
CA GLY A 128 10.63 11.28 -0.77
C GLY A 128 9.65 11.04 -1.94
N GLY A 129 8.36 11.12 -1.70
CA GLY A 129 7.32 10.94 -2.74
C GLY A 129 7.00 12.23 -3.52
N ARG A 130 7.20 13.39 -2.91
CA ARG A 130 6.87 14.69 -3.51
C ARG A 130 7.51 14.96 -4.88
N PRO A 131 8.81 14.70 -5.09
CA PRO A 131 9.44 14.95 -6.39
C PRO A 131 8.80 14.14 -7.52
N HIS A 132 8.30 12.94 -7.23
CA HIS A 132 7.63 12.10 -8.24
C HIS A 132 6.24 12.61 -8.61
N LEU A 133 5.59 13.33 -7.71
CA LEU A 133 4.31 14.00 -7.95
C LEU A 133 4.48 15.45 -8.43
N GLU A 134 5.71 15.96 -8.45
CA GLU A 134 6.01 17.37 -8.77
C GLU A 134 5.21 18.35 -7.88
N LEU A 135 4.98 17.98 -6.62
CA LEU A 135 4.23 18.76 -5.66
C LEU A 135 5.14 19.39 -4.60
N PRO A 136 4.89 20.64 -4.18
CA PRO A 136 5.50 21.20 -2.99
C PRO A 136 4.86 20.59 -1.73
N ARG A 137 5.52 20.79 -0.58
CA ARG A 137 4.97 20.33 0.72
C ARG A 137 3.59 20.90 1.02
N ASN A 138 3.39 22.15 0.66
CA ASN A 138 2.17 22.92 0.87
C ASN A 138 1.31 23.01 -0.42
N ALA A 139 1.23 21.92 -1.17
CA ALA A 139 0.47 21.86 -2.40
C ALA A 139 -0.98 22.34 -2.20
N SER A 140 -1.50 23.11 -3.15
CA SER A 140 -2.90 23.49 -3.13
C SER A 140 -3.81 22.33 -3.54
N ILE A 141 -5.07 22.40 -3.16
CA ILE A 141 -6.07 21.39 -3.60
C ILE A 141 -6.19 21.37 -5.12
N GLU A 142 -6.08 22.51 -5.79
CA GLU A 142 -6.15 22.58 -7.26
C GLU A 142 -4.97 21.86 -7.92
N GLN A 143 -3.76 21.98 -7.37
CA GLN A 143 -2.60 21.21 -7.83
C GLN A 143 -2.85 19.70 -7.65
N CYS A 144 -3.43 19.29 -6.53
CA CYS A 144 -3.75 17.88 -6.27
C CYS A 144 -4.88 17.37 -7.17
N LYS A 145 -5.90 18.18 -7.47
CA LYS A 145 -6.97 17.82 -8.43
C LYS A 145 -6.40 17.54 -9.82
N ALA A 146 -5.44 18.32 -10.28
CA ALA A 146 -4.80 18.11 -11.57
C ALA A 146 -4.07 16.75 -11.67
N LEU A 147 -3.69 16.17 -10.54
CA LEU A 147 -3.01 14.88 -10.48
C LEU A 147 -3.94 13.70 -10.20
N ALA A 148 -5.15 13.94 -9.70
CA ALA A 148 -6.02 12.92 -9.13
C ALA A 148 -6.31 11.75 -10.09
N SER A 149 -6.49 12.01 -11.38
CA SER A 149 -6.77 10.98 -12.38
C SER A 149 -5.60 10.02 -12.64
N ARG A 150 -4.36 10.52 -12.51
CA ARG A 150 -3.14 9.74 -12.77
C ARG A 150 -2.47 9.19 -11.51
N THR A 151 -2.97 9.56 -10.32
CA THR A 151 -2.41 9.19 -9.03
C THR A 151 -3.37 8.29 -8.26
N PRO A 152 -3.29 6.97 -8.39
CA PRO A 152 -4.10 6.05 -7.62
C PRO A 152 -3.90 6.23 -6.12
N VAL A 153 -5.00 6.21 -5.40
CA VAL A 153 -5.08 6.28 -3.94
C VAL A 153 -5.90 5.10 -3.45
N PHE A 154 -5.41 4.44 -2.41
CA PHE A 154 -6.08 3.28 -1.84
C PHE A 154 -6.36 3.50 -0.35
N ARG A 155 -7.59 3.30 0.06
CA ARG A 155 -7.97 3.20 1.48
C ARG A 155 -7.45 1.88 2.04
N VAL A 156 -6.86 1.93 3.23
CA VAL A 156 -6.40 0.76 3.96
C VAL A 156 -7.51 0.31 4.91
N THR A 157 -8.07 -0.88 4.69
CA THR A 157 -9.07 -1.48 5.56
C THR A 157 -8.50 -2.77 6.15
N PRO A 158 -8.33 -2.87 7.48
CA PRO A 158 -7.91 -4.12 8.09
C PRO A 158 -8.88 -5.26 7.77
N LEU A 159 -8.35 -6.40 7.34
CA LEU A 159 -9.12 -7.64 7.24
C LEU A 159 -9.10 -8.28 8.64
N SER A 160 -10.09 -7.94 9.47
CA SER A 160 -10.25 -8.56 10.78
C SER A 160 -10.30 -10.06 10.63
N ALA A 161 -9.49 -10.80 11.38
CA ALA A 161 -9.79 -12.19 11.70
C ALA A 161 -11.17 -12.17 12.37
N ARG A 162 -12.23 -12.52 11.63
CA ARG A 162 -13.57 -12.63 12.22
C ARG A 162 -13.52 -13.62 13.36
N GLY A 163 -13.76 -13.07 14.54
CA GLY A 163 -14.31 -13.60 15.75
C GLY A 163 -14.22 -15.10 15.95
N GLN A 164 -13.37 -15.49 16.83
CA GLN A 164 -13.78 -16.46 17.84
C GLN A 164 -14.75 -15.73 18.78
N GLY A 165 -15.98 -15.58 18.32
CA GLY A 165 -17.12 -15.34 19.18
C GLY A 165 -17.46 -16.67 19.83
N GLY A 166 -17.10 -16.82 21.10
CA GLY A 166 -17.45 -17.97 21.90
C GLY A 166 -18.96 -18.11 21.98
N ASP A 167 -19.40 -19.31 21.74
CA ASP A 167 -20.64 -19.85 22.23
C ASP A 167 -20.37 -20.39 23.62
N THR A 168 -20.99 -19.78 24.60
CA THR A 168 -21.25 -20.36 25.92
C THR A 168 -22.71 -20.31 26.18
#